data_b65ef386d22d131fc019462933889a31
#
_entry.id   b65ef386d22d131fc019462933889a31
#
_cell.length_a   1.000
_cell.length_b   1.000
_cell.length_c   1.000
_cell.angle_alpha   90.00
_cell.angle_beta   90.00
_cell.angle_gamma   90.00
#
_symmetry.space_group_name_H-M   'P 1'
#
loop_
_entity.id
_entity.type
_entity.pdbx_description
1 polymer ?
#
loop_
_entity_poly.entity_id
_entity_poly.type
_entity_poly.pdbx_seq_one_letter_code
_entity_poly.pdbx_strand_id
1 'polypeptide(L)'
;GPLGVRLEPFGPTSVEEAFEAFREQMVALKQGGADLFILETFADLDEMEQAIRAARAVDPEMPIVAQMTIGVDGLTPYGDTAASVAQKLDAWGADVIGLNCSVGPQTILEAVERMTPVTKKKISAQPNAGMPREVGGRSMYMASPEYMASYARHLIQAGAKIVGGCCGTTPEHIHSMVEGVRPLSPRRAGGVRGQVSVGRDRATATAGAETRHPKSVEPTPLGERSKFGRKIADGTFVKTVEIVPPRGTDASKLVADAITLRDAGIDAINVPDGPRAQSRMGAVLTSLIIEQRAGIEAVTHYCCRDRNLLGMLSDLLGASAMGLRNLLIITGDPPKMGPYPDATAVFDIDSIGLTNLVRNLNHGMDPGNNSIGAPTCFTIGVGVNPAAIDPATELRRFEWKVDAGAEYAITQPVFDAEQLERFLERIAHVRIPIIAGIWPLVSVRNAEFLANEVPGVSVPDAVIARMRRANEKSKEAAVAEGIAIAREMLERVRGSVQGVQVSAPFGKVELALQVTG
;
A
#
# COMPACT_ATOMS: atom_id res chain seq x y z
N GLY A 1 18.23 -22.94 11.05
CA GLY A 1 16.77 -22.92 10.91
C GLY A 1 16.10 -23.95 11.80
N PRO A 2 14.73 -24.04 11.80
CA PRO A 2 13.98 -24.98 12.61
C PRO A 2 14.29 -26.44 12.24
N LEU A 3 13.99 -27.35 13.15
CA LEU A 3 14.24 -28.80 12.97
C LEU A 3 13.36 -29.45 11.90
N GLY A 4 12.23 -28.81 11.55
CA GLY A 4 11.27 -29.33 10.60
C GLY A 4 10.32 -30.40 11.17
N VAL A 5 10.36 -30.61 12.47
CA VAL A 5 9.48 -31.49 13.26
C VAL A 5 8.88 -30.70 14.42
N ARG A 6 7.70 -31.11 14.89
CA ARG A 6 7.06 -30.44 16.02
C ARG A 6 7.59 -30.97 17.35
N LEU A 7 7.69 -30.08 18.33
CA LEU A 7 8.02 -30.44 19.70
C LEU A 7 6.79 -30.99 20.45
N GLU A 8 7.05 -31.72 21.54
CA GLU A 8 6.03 -32.09 22.50
C GLU A 8 5.30 -30.87 23.09
N PRO A 9 3.99 -30.94 23.36
CA PRO A 9 3.10 -32.11 23.21
C PRO A 9 2.50 -32.27 21.81
N PHE A 10 2.83 -31.43 20.83
CA PHE A 10 2.21 -31.39 19.48
C PHE A 10 2.96 -32.23 18.44
N GLY A 11 4.11 -32.78 18.81
CA GLY A 11 4.93 -33.65 17.97
C GLY A 11 5.72 -34.67 18.76
N PRO A 12 6.54 -35.50 18.07
CA PRO A 12 7.25 -36.60 18.70
C PRO A 12 8.58 -36.21 19.35
N THR A 13 9.09 -34.99 19.11
CA THR A 13 10.42 -34.55 19.53
C THR A 13 10.35 -33.87 20.89
N SER A 14 11.12 -34.38 21.86
CA SER A 14 11.21 -33.76 23.18
C SER A 14 11.99 -32.43 23.13
N VAL A 15 11.75 -31.60 24.13
CA VAL A 15 12.48 -30.33 24.32
C VAL A 15 14.00 -30.57 24.42
N GLU A 16 14.40 -31.66 25.09
CA GLU A 16 15.80 -32.02 25.29
C GLU A 16 16.47 -32.52 24.00
N GLU A 17 15.76 -33.32 23.19
CA GLU A 17 16.25 -33.73 21.87
C GLU A 17 16.45 -32.52 20.93
N ALA A 18 15.54 -31.56 20.96
CA ALA A 18 15.66 -30.32 20.20
C ALA A 18 16.89 -29.49 20.63
N PHE A 19 17.07 -29.31 21.94
CA PHE A 19 18.24 -28.63 22.49
C PHE A 19 19.55 -29.29 22.03
N GLU A 20 19.67 -30.62 22.15
CA GLU A 20 20.89 -31.33 21.75
C GLU A 20 21.16 -31.25 20.24
N ALA A 21 20.13 -31.33 19.41
CA ALA A 21 20.26 -31.20 17.96
C ALA A 21 20.79 -29.79 17.56
N PHE A 22 20.26 -28.72 18.17
CA PHE A 22 20.77 -27.38 17.95
C PHE A 22 22.19 -27.20 18.49
N ARG A 23 22.49 -27.78 19.66
CA ARG A 23 23.80 -27.71 20.27
C ARG A 23 24.87 -28.37 19.38
N GLU A 24 24.59 -29.56 18.84
CA GLU A 24 25.50 -30.27 17.93
C GLU A 24 25.85 -29.41 16.71
N GLN A 25 24.84 -28.83 16.04
CA GLN A 25 25.04 -27.97 14.88
C GLN A 25 25.86 -26.71 15.24
N MET A 26 25.59 -26.07 16.36
CA MET A 26 26.28 -24.84 16.78
C MET A 26 27.73 -25.10 17.19
N VAL A 27 28.01 -26.24 17.80
CA VAL A 27 29.41 -26.65 18.07
C VAL A 27 30.20 -26.76 16.76
N ALA A 28 29.63 -27.42 15.75
CA ALA A 28 30.26 -27.56 14.44
C ALA A 28 30.49 -26.21 13.75
N LEU A 29 29.49 -25.30 13.79
CA LEU A 29 29.57 -23.95 13.22
C LEU A 29 30.67 -23.13 13.92
N LYS A 30 30.73 -23.17 15.25
CA LYS A 30 31.78 -22.50 16.02
C LYS A 30 33.16 -23.03 15.68
N GLN A 31 33.33 -24.35 15.60
CA GLN A 31 34.59 -24.99 15.19
C GLN A 31 34.98 -24.60 13.75
N GLY A 32 33.99 -24.36 12.88
CA GLY A 32 34.16 -23.86 11.52
C GLY A 32 34.55 -22.39 11.44
N GLY A 33 34.59 -21.66 12.56
CA GLY A 33 35.00 -20.26 12.61
C GLY A 33 33.88 -19.25 12.44
N ALA A 34 32.64 -19.61 12.77
CA ALA A 34 31.52 -18.65 12.77
C ALA A 34 31.71 -17.59 13.85
N ASP A 35 31.49 -16.30 13.52
CA ASP A 35 31.60 -15.15 14.42
C ASP A 35 30.26 -14.80 15.12
N LEU A 36 29.15 -15.34 14.64
CA LEU A 36 27.82 -15.15 15.22
C LEU A 36 26.87 -16.29 14.78
N PHE A 37 25.77 -16.47 15.50
CA PHE A 37 24.68 -17.35 15.10
C PHE A 37 23.46 -16.53 14.64
N ILE A 38 22.88 -16.91 13.49
CA ILE A 38 21.57 -16.44 13.05
C ILE A 38 20.59 -17.62 13.14
N LEU A 39 19.62 -17.48 14.03
CA LEU A 39 18.51 -18.41 14.21
C LEU A 39 17.32 -17.84 13.43
N GLU A 40 17.06 -18.39 12.25
CA GLU A 40 16.11 -17.77 11.32
C GLU A 40 14.94 -18.68 10.92
N THR A 41 13.81 -18.08 10.59
CA THR A 41 12.62 -18.72 10.03
C THR A 41 11.94 -19.71 11.01
N PHE A 42 12.06 -19.45 12.30
CA PHE A 42 11.36 -20.23 13.33
C PHE A 42 9.88 -19.82 13.39
N ALA A 43 9.01 -20.82 13.45
CA ALA A 43 7.56 -20.62 13.56
C ALA A 43 7.07 -20.82 15.01
N ASP A 44 7.79 -21.62 15.79
CA ASP A 44 7.48 -22.04 17.15
C ASP A 44 8.44 -21.35 18.14
N LEU A 45 7.87 -20.69 19.15
CA LEU A 45 8.66 -20.01 20.19
C LEU A 45 9.33 -20.99 21.15
N ASP A 46 8.70 -22.15 21.42
CA ASP A 46 9.28 -23.16 22.29
C ASP A 46 10.54 -23.79 21.64
N GLU A 47 10.48 -24.00 20.32
CA GLU A 47 11.64 -24.45 19.53
C GLU A 47 12.75 -23.39 19.50
N MET A 48 12.40 -22.10 19.28
CA MET A 48 13.33 -20.98 19.29
C MET A 48 14.04 -20.84 20.65
N GLU A 49 13.32 -21.04 21.76
CA GLU A 49 13.91 -21.02 23.08
C GLU A 49 15.04 -22.06 23.22
N GLN A 50 14.80 -23.30 22.74
CA GLN A 50 15.83 -24.35 22.79
C GLN A 50 17.05 -24.00 21.93
N ALA A 51 16.84 -23.38 20.77
CA ALA A 51 17.92 -22.93 19.92
C ALA A 51 18.77 -21.84 20.59
N ILE A 52 18.15 -20.85 21.25
CA ILE A 52 18.86 -19.81 22.01
C ILE A 52 19.62 -20.42 23.21
N ARG A 53 18.99 -21.31 23.97
CA ARG A 53 19.63 -22.02 25.08
C ARG A 53 20.86 -22.82 24.61
N ALA A 54 20.73 -23.54 23.51
CA ALA A 54 21.83 -24.29 22.92
C ALA A 54 22.99 -23.38 22.48
N ALA A 55 22.70 -22.24 21.85
CA ALA A 55 23.71 -21.26 21.47
C ALA A 55 24.48 -20.72 22.68
N ARG A 56 23.79 -20.35 23.74
CA ARG A 56 24.41 -19.87 24.99
C ARG A 56 25.20 -20.95 25.73
N ALA A 57 24.78 -22.21 25.64
CA ALA A 57 25.51 -23.33 26.21
C ALA A 57 26.83 -23.63 25.43
N VAL A 58 26.83 -23.39 24.11
CA VAL A 58 28.06 -23.56 23.28
C VAL A 58 29.02 -22.39 23.47
N ASP A 59 28.53 -21.18 23.54
CA ASP A 59 29.33 -19.97 23.79
C ASP A 59 28.46 -18.84 24.35
N PRO A 60 28.63 -18.48 25.65
CA PRO A 60 27.87 -17.42 26.27
C PRO A 60 28.03 -16.04 25.62
N GLU A 61 29.21 -15.78 25.00
CA GLU A 61 29.55 -14.48 24.41
C GLU A 61 29.27 -14.42 22.90
N MET A 62 28.92 -15.53 22.26
CA MET A 62 28.62 -15.57 20.84
C MET A 62 27.39 -14.69 20.52
N PRO A 63 27.48 -13.72 19.59
CA PRO A 63 26.33 -12.92 19.20
C PRO A 63 25.22 -13.76 18.57
N ILE A 64 23.98 -13.55 19.01
CA ILE A 64 22.80 -14.27 18.52
C ILE A 64 21.82 -13.28 17.87
N VAL A 65 21.47 -13.53 16.61
CA VAL A 65 20.34 -12.92 15.91
C VAL A 65 19.22 -13.96 15.89
N ALA A 66 18.09 -13.67 16.55
CA ALA A 66 16.94 -14.58 16.61
C ALA A 66 15.76 -14.00 15.82
N GLN A 67 15.28 -14.73 14.81
CA GLN A 67 14.25 -14.27 13.88
C GLN A 67 13.13 -15.29 13.76
N MET A 68 11.91 -14.84 14.09
CA MET A 68 10.69 -15.62 13.90
C MET A 68 10.07 -15.34 12.53
N THR A 69 9.19 -16.23 12.10
CA THR A 69 8.34 -16.02 10.93
C THR A 69 6.89 -15.81 11.35
N ILE A 70 6.15 -15.01 10.57
CA ILE A 70 4.74 -14.67 10.83
C ILE A 70 3.91 -14.86 9.57
N GLY A 71 2.61 -15.09 9.75
CA GLY A 71 1.64 -15.12 8.67
C GLY A 71 1.19 -13.72 8.20
N VAL A 72 0.31 -13.69 7.20
CA VAL A 72 -0.29 -12.45 6.68
C VAL A 72 -1.15 -11.71 7.71
N ASP A 73 -1.61 -12.40 8.74
CA ASP A 73 -2.32 -11.85 9.89
C ASP A 73 -1.41 -11.19 10.94
N GLY A 74 -0.09 -11.26 10.73
CA GLY A 74 0.92 -10.72 11.64
C GLY A 74 1.15 -11.55 12.89
N LEU A 75 0.69 -12.79 12.92
CA LEU A 75 0.86 -13.75 14.01
C LEU A 75 1.81 -14.88 13.61
N THR A 76 2.45 -15.51 14.58
CA THR A 76 3.12 -16.80 14.33
C THR A 76 2.07 -17.89 14.01
N PRO A 77 2.44 -19.00 13.40
CA PRO A 77 1.52 -20.13 13.20
C PRO A 77 0.87 -20.66 14.48
N TYR A 78 1.44 -20.36 15.64
CA TYR A 78 0.91 -20.73 16.97
C TYR A 78 0.13 -19.60 17.66
N GLY A 79 -0.07 -18.45 16.98
CA GLY A 79 -0.91 -17.34 17.45
C GLY A 79 -0.20 -16.28 18.29
N ASP A 80 1.13 -16.31 18.38
CA ASP A 80 1.88 -15.28 19.09
C ASP A 80 1.94 -13.98 18.28
N THR A 81 1.74 -12.86 18.97
CA THR A 81 1.86 -11.52 18.36
C THR A 81 3.33 -11.10 18.22
N ALA A 82 3.63 -10.18 17.30
CA ALA A 82 4.97 -9.63 17.13
C ALA A 82 5.51 -8.99 18.44
N ALA A 83 4.65 -8.39 19.26
CA ALA A 83 5.03 -7.85 20.56
C ALA A 83 5.42 -8.95 21.55
N SER A 84 4.65 -10.05 21.64
CA SER A 84 4.98 -11.22 22.45
C SER A 84 6.30 -11.87 22.02
N VAL A 85 6.50 -12.02 20.70
CA VAL A 85 7.76 -12.50 20.12
C VAL A 85 8.94 -11.64 20.60
N ALA A 86 8.84 -10.30 20.48
CA ALA A 86 9.91 -9.41 20.88
C ALA A 86 10.26 -9.55 22.37
N GLN A 87 9.25 -9.61 23.25
CA GLN A 87 9.44 -9.75 24.68
C GLN A 87 10.11 -11.08 25.06
N LYS A 88 9.67 -12.20 24.47
CA LYS A 88 10.23 -13.53 24.74
C LYS A 88 11.68 -13.65 24.25
N LEU A 89 11.98 -13.23 23.02
CA LEU A 89 13.35 -13.27 22.47
C LEU A 89 14.32 -12.39 23.27
N ASP A 90 13.84 -11.22 23.76
CA ASP A 90 14.61 -10.34 24.64
C ASP A 90 14.90 -11.03 25.99
N ALA A 91 13.87 -11.64 26.60
CA ALA A 91 14.00 -12.34 27.88
C ALA A 91 14.93 -13.56 27.81
N TRP A 92 14.96 -14.28 26.69
CA TRP A 92 15.86 -15.43 26.48
C TRP A 92 17.29 -15.02 26.13
N GLY A 93 17.56 -13.73 26.00
CA GLY A 93 18.93 -13.21 25.86
C GLY A 93 19.47 -13.19 24.44
N ALA A 94 18.63 -13.11 23.40
CA ALA A 94 19.08 -12.80 22.04
C ALA A 94 19.68 -11.39 22.00
N ASP A 95 20.75 -11.17 21.21
CA ASP A 95 21.41 -9.86 21.07
C ASP A 95 20.70 -8.97 20.06
N VAL A 96 20.17 -9.58 19.01
CA VAL A 96 19.31 -8.98 18.00
C VAL A 96 18.08 -9.85 17.86
N ILE A 97 16.92 -9.25 17.84
CA ILE A 97 15.66 -9.94 17.64
C ILE A 97 15.03 -9.52 16.31
N GLY A 98 14.18 -10.33 15.73
CA GLY A 98 13.59 -9.92 14.45
C GLY A 98 12.61 -10.88 13.83
N LEU A 99 12.32 -10.56 12.57
CA LEU A 99 11.41 -11.32 11.72
C LEU A 99 12.01 -11.53 10.34
N ASN A 100 11.80 -12.70 9.76
CA ASN A 100 12.21 -12.98 8.39
C ASN A 100 11.26 -13.94 7.69
N CYS A 101 11.34 -13.98 6.36
CA CYS A 101 10.62 -14.92 5.50
C CYS A 101 9.08 -14.85 5.57
N SER A 102 8.41 -15.83 4.99
CA SER A 102 6.95 -16.11 4.89
C SER A 102 6.12 -15.01 4.25
N VAL A 103 6.34 -13.76 4.57
CA VAL A 103 5.55 -12.62 4.10
C VAL A 103 6.40 -11.55 3.43
N GLY A 104 5.75 -10.65 2.69
CA GLY A 104 6.39 -9.49 2.07
C GLY A 104 6.69 -8.37 3.08
N PRO A 105 7.32 -7.27 2.60
CA PRO A 105 7.83 -6.22 3.46
C PRO A 105 6.76 -5.44 4.21
N GLN A 106 5.53 -5.35 3.70
CA GLN A 106 4.44 -4.64 4.36
C GLN A 106 4.09 -5.28 5.71
N THR A 107 3.81 -6.59 5.73
CA THR A 107 3.44 -7.30 6.97
C THR A 107 4.59 -7.27 7.98
N ILE A 108 5.83 -7.41 7.52
CA ILE A 108 7.01 -7.29 8.39
C ILE A 108 7.12 -5.88 8.98
N LEU A 109 6.82 -4.83 8.23
CA LEU A 109 6.84 -3.45 8.72
C LEU A 109 5.83 -3.24 9.84
N GLU A 110 4.57 -3.65 9.64
CA GLU A 110 3.52 -3.57 10.66
C GLU A 110 3.88 -4.34 11.94
N ALA A 111 4.56 -5.47 11.80
CA ALA A 111 5.05 -6.25 12.93
C ALA A 111 6.22 -5.56 13.64
N VAL A 112 7.18 -4.98 12.93
CA VAL A 112 8.31 -4.21 13.50
C VAL A 112 7.79 -3.01 14.31
N GLU A 113 6.76 -2.31 13.83
CA GLU A 113 6.12 -1.21 14.56
C GLU A 113 5.53 -1.66 15.89
N ARG A 114 5.01 -2.89 15.98
CA ARG A 114 4.50 -3.49 17.23
C ARG A 114 5.62 -3.99 18.16
N MET A 115 6.76 -4.40 17.59
CA MET A 115 7.92 -4.85 18.37
C MET A 115 8.67 -3.68 19.01
N THR A 116 8.86 -2.59 18.28
CA THR A 116 9.69 -1.44 18.70
C THR A 116 9.32 -0.86 20.07
N PRO A 117 8.04 -0.68 20.45
CA PRO A 117 7.68 -0.11 21.75
C PRO A 117 7.97 -1.02 22.95
N VAL A 118 8.11 -2.32 22.75
CA VAL A 118 8.17 -3.33 23.81
C VAL A 118 9.57 -3.89 24.08
N THR A 119 10.58 -3.46 23.32
CA THR A 119 11.98 -3.91 23.49
C THR A 119 12.97 -2.77 23.29
N LYS A 120 14.17 -2.92 23.87
CA LYS A 120 15.33 -2.07 23.60
C LYS A 120 16.38 -2.76 22.73
N LYS A 121 16.15 -4.01 22.36
CA LYS A 121 17.06 -4.76 21.49
C LYS A 121 17.05 -4.19 20.08
N LYS A 122 18.13 -4.42 19.35
CA LYS A 122 18.18 -4.11 17.92
C LYS A 122 17.22 -5.04 17.18
N ILE A 123 16.42 -4.49 16.27
CA ILE A 123 15.47 -5.27 15.47
C ILE A 123 16.07 -5.52 14.09
N SER A 124 15.99 -6.78 13.64
CA SER A 124 16.31 -7.23 12.29
C SER A 124 15.03 -7.53 11.52
N ALA A 125 14.96 -7.07 10.26
CA ALA A 125 13.80 -7.28 9.38
C ALA A 125 14.28 -7.75 8.00
N GLN A 126 13.94 -8.98 7.62
CA GLN A 126 14.35 -9.61 6.37
C GLN A 126 13.13 -10.25 5.65
N PRO A 127 12.24 -9.42 5.08
CA PRO A 127 11.07 -9.90 4.34
C PRO A 127 11.44 -10.64 3.05
N ASN A 128 10.51 -11.41 2.53
CA ASN A 128 10.58 -11.90 1.16
C ASN A 128 10.42 -10.75 0.16
N ALA A 129 10.89 -10.94 -1.07
CA ALA A 129 10.63 -10.01 -2.18
C ALA A 129 9.16 -10.10 -2.66
N GLY A 130 8.23 -9.79 -1.75
CA GLY A 130 6.80 -9.96 -1.91
C GLY A 130 6.28 -11.31 -1.39
N MET A 131 4.99 -11.57 -1.61
CA MET A 131 4.38 -12.86 -1.28
C MET A 131 4.79 -13.94 -2.28
N PRO A 132 5.10 -15.17 -1.82
CA PRO A 132 5.40 -16.28 -2.72
C PRO A 132 4.17 -16.64 -3.55
N ARG A 133 4.40 -16.94 -4.83
CA ARG A 133 3.41 -17.46 -5.76
C ARG A 133 3.90 -18.76 -6.36
N GLU A 134 3.03 -19.72 -6.42
CA GLU A 134 3.33 -20.99 -7.06
C GLU A 134 3.02 -20.90 -8.56
N VAL A 135 4.05 -20.98 -9.39
CA VAL A 135 3.93 -20.98 -10.85
C VAL A 135 4.68 -22.20 -11.38
N GLY A 136 3.95 -23.15 -11.95
CA GLY A 136 4.54 -24.38 -12.49
C GLY A 136 5.33 -25.19 -11.47
N GLY A 137 4.88 -25.26 -10.20
CA GLY A 137 5.54 -25.96 -9.11
C GLY A 137 6.78 -25.23 -8.54
N ARG A 138 6.94 -23.95 -8.84
CA ARG A 138 8.02 -23.10 -8.31
C ARG A 138 7.46 -21.85 -7.62
N SER A 139 7.98 -21.54 -6.45
CA SER A 139 7.67 -20.28 -5.77
C SER A 139 8.37 -19.12 -6.47
N MET A 140 7.59 -18.16 -6.96
CA MET A 140 8.08 -16.91 -7.57
C MET A 140 7.80 -15.72 -6.66
N TYR A 141 8.71 -14.76 -6.63
CA TYR A 141 8.63 -13.53 -5.84
C TYR A 141 8.72 -12.34 -6.79
N MET A 142 7.80 -11.38 -6.65
CA MET A 142 7.54 -10.38 -7.69
C MET A 142 7.81 -8.92 -7.26
N ALA A 143 8.26 -8.69 -6.01
CA ALA A 143 8.59 -7.34 -5.59
C ALA A 143 9.86 -6.85 -6.30
N SER A 144 9.83 -5.60 -6.78
CA SER A 144 11.01 -5.02 -7.45
C SER A 144 12.07 -4.55 -6.44
N PRO A 145 13.34 -4.35 -6.87
CA PRO A 145 14.38 -3.78 -6.05
C PRO A 145 14.01 -2.43 -5.42
N GLU A 146 13.31 -1.55 -6.17
CA GLU A 146 12.88 -0.23 -5.69
C GLU A 146 11.80 -0.34 -4.63
N TYR A 147 10.86 -1.29 -4.80
CA TYR A 147 9.83 -1.58 -3.81
C TYR A 147 10.48 -2.01 -2.49
N MET A 148 11.42 -2.95 -2.55
CA MET A 148 12.16 -3.39 -1.38
C MET A 148 13.00 -2.26 -0.75
N ALA A 149 13.60 -1.38 -1.57
CA ALA A 149 14.33 -0.20 -1.10
C ALA A 149 13.43 0.81 -0.38
N SER A 150 12.22 1.04 -0.89
CA SER A 150 11.23 1.90 -0.22
C SER A 150 10.87 1.35 1.16
N TYR A 151 10.53 0.07 1.24
CA TYR A 151 10.22 -0.57 2.52
C TYR A 151 11.43 -0.67 3.46
N ALA A 152 12.64 -0.81 2.94
CA ALA A 152 13.85 -0.77 3.78
C ALA A 152 13.98 0.56 4.53
N ARG A 153 13.65 1.70 3.89
CA ARG A 153 13.59 3.01 4.56
C ARG A 153 12.54 3.03 5.66
N HIS A 154 11.32 2.57 5.38
CA HIS A 154 10.25 2.54 6.36
C HIS A 154 10.57 1.62 7.54
N LEU A 155 11.18 0.46 7.30
CA LEU A 155 11.65 -0.45 8.35
C LEU A 155 12.67 0.22 9.29
N ILE A 156 13.62 0.98 8.74
CA ILE A 156 14.59 1.74 9.55
C ILE A 156 13.88 2.84 10.35
N GLN A 157 12.94 3.55 9.75
CA GLN A 157 12.14 4.59 10.44
C GLN A 157 11.27 3.99 11.55
N ALA A 158 10.69 2.80 11.33
CA ALA A 158 9.93 2.05 12.32
C ALA A 158 10.78 1.50 13.49
N GLY A 159 12.11 1.53 13.39
CA GLY A 159 13.02 1.15 14.47
C GLY A 159 13.95 -0.02 14.16
N ALA A 160 13.84 -0.68 13.01
CA ALA A 160 14.79 -1.71 12.61
C ALA A 160 16.21 -1.14 12.51
N LYS A 161 17.20 -1.95 12.89
CA LYS A 161 18.63 -1.59 12.80
C LYS A 161 19.37 -2.44 11.78
N ILE A 162 18.81 -3.58 11.43
CA ILE A 162 19.30 -4.48 10.40
C ILE A 162 18.17 -4.69 9.42
N VAL A 163 18.39 -4.40 8.15
CA VAL A 163 17.42 -4.65 7.07
C VAL A 163 18.11 -5.47 5.98
N GLY A 164 17.35 -6.35 5.40
CA GLY A 164 17.80 -7.24 4.35
C GLY A 164 16.61 -7.85 3.63
N GLY A 165 16.83 -8.98 2.99
CA GLY A 165 15.79 -9.73 2.33
C GLY A 165 15.94 -11.22 2.57
N CYS A 166 14.88 -11.97 2.31
CA CYS A 166 14.84 -13.43 2.37
C CYS A 166 14.50 -13.98 0.98
N CYS A 167 13.54 -14.85 0.86
CA CYS A 167 13.21 -15.52 -0.41
C CYS A 167 12.89 -14.52 -1.53
N GLY A 168 13.40 -14.78 -2.73
CA GLY A 168 13.20 -13.95 -3.92
C GLY A 168 14.05 -12.70 -4.00
N THR A 169 14.82 -12.33 -2.98
CA THR A 169 15.74 -11.20 -3.07
C THR A 169 17.00 -11.57 -3.86
N THR A 170 17.42 -10.66 -4.72
CA THR A 170 18.62 -10.77 -5.57
C THR A 170 19.65 -9.72 -5.15
N PRO A 171 20.90 -9.77 -5.65
CA PRO A 171 21.90 -8.74 -5.40
C PRO A 171 21.41 -7.32 -5.74
N GLU A 172 20.59 -7.17 -6.78
CA GLU A 172 20.00 -5.89 -7.19
C GLU A 172 19.04 -5.34 -6.12
N HIS A 173 18.23 -6.19 -5.50
CA HIS A 173 17.37 -5.81 -4.38
C HIS A 173 18.20 -5.27 -3.21
N ILE A 174 19.25 -5.99 -2.82
CA ILE A 174 20.12 -5.58 -1.72
C ILE A 174 20.85 -4.27 -2.07
N HIS A 175 21.33 -4.13 -3.31
CA HIS A 175 21.97 -2.89 -3.76
C HIS A 175 21.01 -1.69 -3.64
N SER A 176 19.81 -1.81 -4.16
CA SER A 176 18.78 -0.76 -4.10
C SER A 176 18.38 -0.42 -2.65
N MET A 177 18.24 -1.44 -1.79
CA MET A 177 17.98 -1.23 -0.37
C MET A 177 19.11 -0.45 0.31
N VAL A 178 20.38 -0.81 0.06
CA VAL A 178 21.54 -0.09 0.61
C VAL A 178 21.55 1.37 0.18
N GLU A 179 21.34 1.66 -1.11
CA GLU A 179 21.26 3.03 -1.60
C GLU A 179 20.06 3.79 -0.97
N GLY A 180 18.93 3.10 -0.82
CA GLY A 180 17.73 3.68 -0.20
C GLY A 180 17.89 4.06 1.27
N VAL A 181 18.65 3.30 2.07
CA VAL A 181 18.83 3.57 3.50
C VAL A 181 20.07 4.40 3.81
N ARG A 182 21.01 4.54 2.89
CA ARG A 182 22.28 5.27 3.08
C ARG A 182 22.08 6.72 3.58
N PRO A 183 21.09 7.49 3.11
CA PRO A 183 20.82 8.84 3.61
C PRO A 183 20.32 8.89 5.06
N LEU A 184 19.73 7.78 5.55
CA LEU A 184 19.15 7.67 6.90
C LEU A 184 20.19 7.27 7.96
N SER A 185 21.35 6.79 7.54
CA SER A 185 22.42 6.42 8.47
C SER A 185 23.12 7.68 8.99
N PRO A 186 23.29 7.85 10.34
CA PRO A 186 24.06 8.96 10.85
C PRO A 186 25.48 8.91 10.29
N ARG A 187 25.95 10.01 9.68
CA ARG A 187 27.34 10.15 9.24
C ARG A 187 28.24 9.98 10.45
N ARG A 188 28.93 8.85 10.57
CA ARG A 188 30.05 8.71 11.50
C ARG A 188 31.16 9.67 11.04
N ALA A 189 31.35 10.74 11.79
CA ALA A 189 32.54 11.54 11.68
C ALA A 189 33.73 10.67 12.11
N GLY A 190 34.68 10.41 11.18
CA GLY A 190 36.00 9.90 11.43
C GLY A 190 36.07 8.46 11.95
N GLY A 191 36.22 7.51 11.07
CA GLY A 191 36.58 6.13 11.37
C GLY A 191 37.13 5.45 10.12
N VAL A 192 38.33 4.98 10.24
CA VAL A 192 39.19 4.32 9.25
C VAL A 192 38.43 3.40 8.31
N ARG A 193 38.61 3.59 7.01
CA ARG A 193 38.21 2.65 5.97
C ARG A 193 38.97 1.33 6.17
N GLY A 194 38.32 0.36 6.78
CA GLY A 194 38.71 -1.03 6.64
C GLY A 194 38.40 -1.47 5.20
N GLN A 195 39.43 -1.62 4.38
CA GLN A 195 39.29 -2.28 3.08
C GLN A 195 39.03 -3.76 3.37
N VAL A 196 37.80 -4.20 3.17
CA VAL A 196 37.54 -5.62 2.97
C VAL A 196 38.03 -5.93 1.56
N SER A 197 39.21 -6.52 1.47
CA SER A 197 39.73 -7.09 0.25
C SER A 197 38.99 -8.37 -0.06
N VAL A 198 37.98 -8.27 -0.91
CA VAL A 198 37.43 -9.44 -1.60
C VAL A 198 38.49 -9.87 -2.61
N GLY A 199 39.11 -11.04 -2.40
CA GLY A 199 40.04 -11.64 -3.32
C GLY A 199 39.40 -11.76 -4.71
N ARG A 200 39.99 -11.02 -5.66
CA ARG A 200 39.67 -11.16 -7.07
C ARG A 200 40.51 -12.30 -7.63
N ASP A 201 39.96 -13.49 -7.69
CA ASP A 201 40.44 -14.44 -8.68
C ASP A 201 39.93 -14.02 -10.05
N ARG A 202 40.87 -13.54 -10.85
CA ARG A 202 40.64 -13.21 -12.26
C ARG A 202 40.45 -14.50 -13.06
N ALA A 203 39.20 -14.87 -13.31
CA ALA A 203 38.87 -15.63 -14.50
C ALA A 203 38.69 -14.63 -15.65
N THR A 204 39.56 -14.71 -16.64
CA THR A 204 39.46 -13.97 -17.91
C THR A 204 38.21 -14.41 -18.65
N ALA A 205 37.14 -13.62 -18.55
CA ALA A 205 35.99 -13.69 -19.44
C ALA A 205 36.13 -12.57 -20.49
N THR A 206 36.13 -13.00 -21.73
CA THR A 206 36.18 -12.21 -22.95
C THR A 206 35.18 -11.04 -22.94
N ALA A 207 35.70 -9.87 -23.34
CA ALA A 207 34.92 -8.66 -23.59
C ALA A 207 33.82 -8.91 -24.61
N GLY A 208 32.61 -8.45 -24.31
CA GLY A 208 31.57 -8.32 -25.31
C GLY A 208 30.14 -8.53 -24.80
N ALA A 209 29.66 -7.66 -23.94
CA ALA A 209 28.30 -7.12 -23.92
C ALA A 209 28.25 -6.14 -22.73
N GLU A 210 28.39 -4.86 -23.02
CA GLU A 210 27.90 -3.82 -22.12
C GLU A 210 26.39 -4.06 -21.99
N THR A 211 25.95 -4.61 -20.85
CA THR A 211 24.55 -4.51 -20.45
C THR A 211 24.30 -3.04 -20.15
N ARG A 212 23.90 -2.30 -21.17
CA ARG A 212 23.35 -0.96 -20.99
C ARG A 212 22.07 -1.14 -20.19
N HIS A 213 22.09 -0.90 -18.89
CA HIS A 213 20.87 -0.67 -18.15
C HIS A 213 20.14 0.47 -18.86
N PRO A 214 18.89 0.28 -19.29
CA PRO A 214 18.15 1.34 -19.93
C PRO A 214 18.08 2.50 -18.92
N LYS A 215 18.48 3.70 -19.36
CA LYS A 215 18.40 4.90 -18.52
C LYS A 215 16.93 5.21 -18.33
N SER A 216 16.48 5.38 -17.07
CA SER A 216 15.18 5.96 -16.77
C SER A 216 15.04 7.30 -17.49
N VAL A 217 13.87 7.55 -18.06
CA VAL A 217 13.55 8.80 -18.74
C VAL A 217 12.94 9.75 -17.72
N GLU A 218 13.22 11.04 -17.81
CA GLU A 218 12.50 12.04 -17.01
C GLU A 218 11.02 12.01 -17.40
N PRO A 219 10.11 11.93 -16.41
CA PRO A 219 8.68 11.85 -16.68
C PRO A 219 8.16 13.16 -17.23
N THR A 220 7.13 13.09 -18.06
CA THR A 220 6.41 14.29 -18.52
C THR A 220 5.94 15.11 -17.31
N PRO A 221 6.17 16.43 -17.26
CA PRO A 221 5.71 17.28 -16.18
C PRO A 221 4.20 17.15 -15.94
N LEU A 222 3.76 17.18 -14.69
CA LEU A 222 2.36 16.95 -14.30
C LEU A 222 1.37 17.82 -15.09
N GLY A 223 1.67 19.11 -15.24
CA GLY A 223 0.82 20.06 -15.98
C GLY A 223 0.72 19.82 -17.49
N GLU A 224 1.54 18.95 -18.05
CA GLU A 224 1.55 18.62 -19.49
C GLU A 224 0.83 17.30 -19.80
N ARG A 225 0.46 16.50 -18.78
CA ARG A 225 -0.10 15.17 -18.97
C ARG A 225 -1.58 15.17 -19.33
N SER A 226 -2.36 16.07 -18.74
CA SER A 226 -3.80 16.21 -18.95
C SER A 226 -4.30 17.61 -18.57
N LYS A 227 -5.53 17.97 -18.92
CA LYS A 227 -6.18 19.21 -18.43
C LYS A 227 -6.40 19.18 -16.93
N PHE A 228 -6.81 18.03 -16.40
CA PHE A 228 -6.95 17.79 -14.96
C PHE A 228 -5.59 17.91 -14.26
N GLY A 229 -4.56 17.25 -14.77
CA GLY A 229 -3.19 17.33 -14.23
C GLY A 229 -2.63 18.75 -14.24
N ARG A 230 -2.94 19.54 -15.28
CA ARG A 230 -2.59 20.96 -15.32
C ARG A 230 -3.23 21.76 -14.21
N LYS A 231 -4.54 21.62 -13.98
CA LYS A 231 -5.24 22.30 -12.89
C LYS A 231 -4.66 21.91 -11.52
N ILE A 232 -4.32 20.64 -11.33
CA ILE A 232 -3.65 20.18 -10.11
C ILE A 232 -2.28 20.86 -9.95
N ALA A 233 -1.46 20.91 -11.00
CA ALA A 233 -0.14 21.55 -10.99
C ALA A 233 -0.20 23.06 -10.74
N ASP A 234 -1.19 23.73 -11.34
CA ASP A 234 -1.37 25.19 -11.26
C ASP A 234 -2.05 25.65 -9.95
N GLY A 235 -2.44 24.71 -9.07
CA GLY A 235 -3.17 25.05 -7.86
C GLY A 235 -4.63 25.51 -8.10
N THR A 236 -5.21 25.24 -9.26
CA THR A 236 -6.58 25.61 -9.59
C THR A 236 -7.57 24.66 -8.93
N PHE A 237 -8.64 25.20 -8.30
CA PHE A 237 -9.68 24.40 -7.66
C PHE A 237 -10.39 23.52 -8.69
N VAL A 238 -10.43 22.20 -8.47
CA VAL A 238 -11.04 21.22 -9.37
C VAL A 238 -12.39 20.73 -8.83
N LYS A 239 -13.33 20.52 -9.75
CA LYS A 239 -14.65 19.94 -9.48
C LYS A 239 -14.76 18.63 -10.25
N THR A 240 -14.88 17.52 -9.58
CA THR A 240 -15.09 16.21 -10.20
C THR A 240 -16.36 15.56 -9.69
N VAL A 241 -16.97 14.71 -10.51
CA VAL A 241 -18.17 13.94 -10.14
C VAL A 241 -17.92 12.46 -10.36
N GLU A 242 -18.36 11.64 -9.41
CA GLU A 242 -18.25 10.19 -9.53
C GLU A 242 -19.47 9.61 -10.23
N ILE A 243 -19.25 8.83 -11.30
CA ILE A 243 -20.28 8.03 -11.96
C ILE A 243 -19.87 6.56 -11.90
N VAL A 244 -20.73 5.76 -11.29
CA VAL A 244 -20.52 4.31 -11.18
C VAL A 244 -20.74 3.63 -12.54
N PRO A 245 -19.82 2.77 -13.00
CA PRO A 245 -19.97 2.02 -14.25
C PRO A 245 -21.28 1.21 -14.31
N PRO A 246 -21.87 1.00 -15.49
CA PRO A 246 -23.09 0.21 -15.64
C PRO A 246 -22.86 -1.27 -15.26
N ARG A 247 -23.93 -1.95 -14.84
CA ARG A 247 -23.87 -3.40 -14.54
C ARG A 247 -23.89 -4.26 -15.80
N GLY A 248 -24.39 -3.72 -16.89
CA GLY A 248 -24.52 -4.39 -18.18
C GLY A 248 -23.65 -3.75 -19.26
N THR A 249 -23.96 -4.01 -20.50
CA THR A 249 -23.19 -3.58 -21.68
C THR A 249 -23.65 -2.22 -22.23
N ASP A 250 -24.81 -1.71 -21.81
CA ASP A 250 -25.34 -0.43 -22.28
C ASP A 250 -24.71 0.74 -21.51
N ALA A 251 -23.95 1.54 -22.22
CA ALA A 251 -23.32 2.76 -21.71
C ALA A 251 -24.07 4.05 -22.10
N SER A 252 -25.26 3.97 -22.71
CA SER A 252 -25.95 5.14 -23.25
C SER A 252 -26.24 6.19 -22.18
N LYS A 253 -26.78 5.77 -21.03
CA LYS A 253 -27.03 6.66 -19.91
C LYS A 253 -25.74 7.26 -19.35
N LEU A 254 -24.70 6.46 -19.19
CA LEU A 254 -23.39 6.91 -18.72
C LEU A 254 -22.86 8.06 -19.60
N VAL A 255 -22.94 7.90 -20.93
CA VAL A 255 -22.47 8.91 -21.88
C VAL A 255 -23.33 10.18 -21.80
N ALA A 256 -24.64 10.05 -21.70
CA ALA A 256 -25.54 11.20 -21.55
C ALA A 256 -25.29 11.97 -20.25
N ASP A 257 -25.10 11.28 -19.13
CA ASP A 257 -24.75 11.86 -17.85
C ASP A 257 -23.39 12.58 -17.91
N ALA A 258 -22.40 11.97 -18.56
CA ALA A 258 -21.06 12.55 -18.75
C ALA A 258 -21.10 13.84 -19.61
N ILE A 259 -21.90 13.87 -20.66
CA ILE A 259 -22.13 15.08 -21.48
C ILE A 259 -22.76 16.18 -20.62
N THR A 260 -23.78 15.85 -19.84
CA THR A 260 -24.46 16.79 -18.93
C THR A 260 -23.46 17.43 -17.94
N LEU A 261 -22.57 16.63 -17.36
CA LEU A 261 -21.54 17.09 -16.43
C LEU A 261 -20.49 17.97 -17.12
N ARG A 262 -20.04 17.58 -18.32
CA ARG A 262 -19.12 18.38 -19.13
C ARG A 262 -19.70 19.77 -19.44
N ASP A 263 -20.96 19.79 -19.89
CA ASP A 263 -21.62 21.04 -20.29
C ASP A 263 -21.93 21.95 -19.08
N ALA A 264 -22.00 21.36 -17.88
CA ALA A 264 -22.08 22.07 -16.60
C ALA A 264 -20.71 22.54 -16.06
N GLY A 265 -19.62 22.29 -16.75
CA GLY A 265 -18.28 22.76 -16.37
C GLY A 265 -17.59 21.89 -15.29
N ILE A 266 -17.94 20.61 -15.19
CA ILE A 266 -17.18 19.65 -14.39
C ILE A 266 -15.85 19.32 -15.07
N ASP A 267 -14.76 19.23 -14.31
CA ASP A 267 -13.42 19.10 -14.84
C ASP A 267 -13.08 17.68 -15.26
N ALA A 268 -13.50 16.68 -14.48
CA ALA A 268 -13.27 15.27 -14.78
C ALA A 268 -14.33 14.38 -14.10
N ILE A 269 -14.48 13.16 -14.62
CA ILE A 269 -15.39 12.15 -14.07
C ILE A 269 -14.60 11.06 -13.37
N ASN A 270 -14.85 10.84 -12.08
CA ASN A 270 -14.31 9.70 -11.34
C ASN A 270 -15.09 8.43 -11.70
N VAL A 271 -14.37 7.38 -12.08
CA VAL A 271 -14.92 6.10 -12.53
C VAL A 271 -14.45 5.00 -11.59
N PRO A 272 -15.26 4.59 -10.58
CA PRO A 272 -14.84 3.62 -9.57
C PRO A 272 -14.67 2.20 -10.14
N ASP A 273 -13.67 1.47 -9.64
CA ASP A 273 -13.33 0.10 -10.07
C ASP A 273 -13.98 -0.94 -9.15
N GLY A 274 -15.13 -1.45 -9.57
CA GLY A 274 -15.86 -2.50 -8.86
C GLY A 274 -16.19 -2.16 -7.38
N PRO A 275 -16.80 -1.00 -7.09
CA PRO A 275 -17.06 -0.59 -5.70
C PRO A 275 -17.87 -1.64 -4.95
N ARG A 276 -17.52 -1.89 -3.69
CA ARG A 276 -18.08 -2.96 -2.84
C ARG A 276 -17.91 -4.35 -3.46
N ALA A 277 -16.82 -4.59 -4.16
CA ALA A 277 -16.54 -5.85 -4.86
C ALA A 277 -17.69 -6.35 -5.75
N GLN A 278 -18.43 -5.42 -6.39
CA GLN A 278 -19.48 -5.76 -7.34
C GLN A 278 -18.93 -5.79 -8.76
N SER A 279 -19.32 -6.82 -9.53
CA SER A 279 -19.02 -6.88 -10.96
C SER A 279 -19.78 -5.78 -11.72
N ARG A 280 -19.06 -5.01 -12.51
CA ARG A 280 -19.55 -3.94 -13.38
C ARG A 280 -18.71 -3.87 -14.65
N MET A 281 -19.11 -3.03 -15.59
CA MET A 281 -18.23 -2.69 -16.72
C MET A 281 -16.89 -2.18 -16.15
N GLY A 282 -15.76 -2.67 -16.67
CA GLY A 282 -14.42 -2.34 -16.13
C GLY A 282 -14.13 -0.83 -16.19
N ALA A 283 -13.52 -0.29 -15.14
CA ALA A 283 -13.28 1.16 -15.01
C ALA A 283 -12.44 1.72 -16.18
N VAL A 284 -11.41 1.02 -16.63
CA VAL A 284 -10.57 1.43 -17.77
C VAL A 284 -11.41 1.59 -19.05
N LEU A 285 -12.23 0.58 -19.40
CA LEU A 285 -13.08 0.64 -20.59
C LEU A 285 -14.19 1.71 -20.45
N THR A 286 -14.76 1.85 -19.26
CA THR A 286 -15.76 2.89 -18.98
C THR A 286 -15.15 4.28 -19.15
N SER A 287 -13.95 4.52 -18.64
CA SER A 287 -13.22 5.79 -18.80
C SER A 287 -12.96 6.11 -20.27
N LEU A 288 -12.53 5.13 -21.06
CA LEU A 288 -12.33 5.29 -22.51
C LEU A 288 -13.64 5.67 -23.21
N ILE A 289 -14.76 5.03 -22.88
CA ILE A 289 -16.07 5.37 -23.44
C ILE A 289 -16.44 6.82 -23.09
N ILE A 290 -16.23 7.26 -21.85
CA ILE A 290 -16.49 8.64 -21.42
C ILE A 290 -15.63 9.63 -22.22
N GLU A 291 -14.33 9.43 -22.26
CA GLU A 291 -13.43 10.37 -22.95
C GLU A 291 -13.70 10.44 -24.45
N GLN A 292 -13.92 9.29 -25.11
CA GLN A 292 -14.16 9.24 -26.54
C GLN A 292 -15.53 9.73 -26.97
N ARG A 293 -16.59 9.46 -26.19
CA ARG A 293 -17.97 9.75 -26.60
C ARG A 293 -18.54 11.01 -25.95
N ALA A 294 -18.12 11.33 -24.73
CA ALA A 294 -18.59 12.53 -24.03
C ALA A 294 -17.61 13.69 -24.11
N GLY A 295 -16.30 13.45 -24.39
CA GLY A 295 -15.30 14.51 -24.56
C GLY A 295 -14.92 15.20 -23.25
N ILE A 296 -15.03 14.50 -22.12
CA ILE A 296 -14.58 14.94 -20.79
C ILE A 296 -13.55 13.95 -20.25
N GLU A 297 -12.51 14.45 -19.58
CA GLU A 297 -11.50 13.59 -18.97
C GLU A 297 -12.06 12.72 -17.85
N ALA A 298 -11.54 11.50 -17.74
CA ALA A 298 -11.87 10.58 -16.67
C ALA A 298 -10.69 10.49 -15.68
N VAL A 299 -11.01 10.34 -14.39
CA VAL A 299 -10.13 9.85 -13.34
C VAL A 299 -10.49 8.39 -13.13
N THR A 300 -9.70 7.51 -13.71
CA THR A 300 -9.92 6.07 -13.66
C THR A 300 -9.48 5.53 -12.31
N HIS A 301 -10.40 5.04 -11.48
CA HIS A 301 -10.00 4.29 -10.30
C HIS A 301 -9.43 2.94 -10.75
N TYR A 302 -8.35 2.52 -10.13
CA TYR A 302 -7.69 1.27 -10.47
C TYR A 302 -7.30 0.50 -9.21
N CYS A 303 -7.86 -0.68 -9.04
CA CYS A 303 -7.70 -1.47 -7.82
C CYS A 303 -6.78 -2.68 -8.01
N CYS A 304 -6.17 -3.12 -6.90
CA CYS A 304 -5.27 -4.27 -6.86
C CYS A 304 -6.00 -5.62 -6.70
N ARG A 305 -7.33 -5.60 -6.47
CA ARG A 305 -8.11 -6.80 -6.09
C ARG A 305 -8.23 -7.84 -7.19
N ASP A 306 -8.55 -7.42 -8.42
CA ASP A 306 -9.07 -8.33 -9.46
C ASP A 306 -8.01 -8.75 -10.47
N ARG A 307 -6.82 -8.16 -10.43
CA ARG A 307 -5.78 -8.32 -11.45
C ARG A 307 -4.46 -8.74 -10.81
N ASN A 308 -3.78 -9.68 -11.45
CA ASN A 308 -2.40 -9.96 -11.10
C ASN A 308 -1.46 -8.89 -11.70
N LEU A 309 -0.18 -8.91 -11.30
CA LEU A 309 0.80 -7.92 -11.76
C LEU A 309 0.90 -7.83 -13.29
N LEU A 310 0.84 -8.97 -14.00
CA LEU A 310 0.89 -8.98 -15.47
C LEU A 310 -0.36 -8.33 -16.08
N GLY A 311 -1.53 -8.62 -15.53
CA GLY A 311 -2.79 -7.98 -15.94
C GLY A 311 -2.77 -6.47 -15.66
N MET A 312 -2.25 -6.05 -14.52
CA MET A 312 -2.11 -4.62 -14.19
C MET A 312 -1.19 -3.91 -15.19
N LEU A 313 -0.03 -4.49 -15.49
CA LEU A 313 0.88 -3.92 -16.49
C LEU A 313 0.25 -3.83 -17.88
N SER A 314 -0.39 -4.90 -18.33
CA SER A 314 -1.06 -4.94 -19.64
C SER A 314 -2.17 -3.89 -19.75
N ASP A 315 -3.02 -3.79 -18.73
CA ASP A 315 -4.11 -2.81 -18.68
C ASP A 315 -3.57 -1.38 -18.68
N LEU A 316 -2.56 -1.07 -17.85
CA LEU A 316 -1.99 0.27 -17.74
C LEU A 316 -1.26 0.70 -19.00
N LEU A 317 -0.50 -0.19 -19.64
CA LEU A 317 0.12 0.09 -20.94
C LEU A 317 -0.95 0.35 -22.01
N GLY A 318 -1.99 -0.49 -22.07
CA GLY A 318 -3.13 -0.30 -22.97
C GLY A 318 -3.89 1.00 -22.69
N ALA A 319 -4.17 1.31 -21.44
CA ALA A 319 -4.83 2.55 -21.03
C ALA A 319 -4.02 3.80 -21.44
N SER A 320 -2.70 3.76 -21.22
CA SER A 320 -1.79 4.83 -21.65
C SER A 320 -1.76 5.00 -23.16
N ALA A 321 -1.68 3.90 -23.93
CA ALA A 321 -1.69 3.91 -25.39
C ALA A 321 -3.01 4.46 -25.96
N MET A 322 -4.14 4.22 -25.28
CA MET A 322 -5.45 4.74 -25.65
C MET A 322 -5.71 6.18 -25.20
N GLY A 323 -4.77 6.80 -24.50
CA GLY A 323 -4.84 8.21 -24.11
C GLY A 323 -5.35 8.49 -22.71
N LEU A 324 -5.72 7.51 -21.90
CA LEU A 324 -6.08 7.74 -20.50
C LEU A 324 -4.87 8.27 -19.71
N ARG A 325 -5.11 9.28 -18.88
CA ARG A 325 -4.03 10.00 -18.18
C ARG A 325 -4.22 10.07 -16.67
N ASN A 326 -5.43 10.10 -16.16
CA ASN A 326 -5.65 10.36 -14.74
C ASN A 326 -6.09 9.08 -14.02
N LEU A 327 -5.34 8.69 -12.99
CA LEU A 327 -5.60 7.49 -12.19
C LEU A 327 -5.91 7.89 -10.74
N LEU A 328 -6.80 7.14 -10.11
CA LEU A 328 -6.92 7.05 -8.66
C LEU A 328 -6.61 5.62 -8.23
N ILE A 329 -5.49 5.43 -7.60
CA ILE A 329 -4.97 4.13 -7.18
C ILE A 329 -5.56 3.76 -5.83
N ILE A 330 -6.20 2.60 -5.75
CA ILE A 330 -6.82 2.07 -4.54
C ILE A 330 -6.45 0.60 -4.34
N THR A 331 -6.51 0.11 -3.10
CA THR A 331 -6.32 -1.32 -2.82
C THR A 331 -7.50 -2.14 -3.34
N GLY A 332 -8.72 -1.66 -3.13
CA GLY A 332 -9.97 -2.32 -3.50
C GLY A 332 -10.61 -3.07 -2.33
N ASP A 333 -11.94 -3.13 -2.32
CA ASP A 333 -12.71 -3.84 -1.30
C ASP A 333 -12.54 -5.36 -1.43
N PRO A 334 -12.42 -6.12 -0.34
CA PRO A 334 -12.28 -7.58 -0.43
C PRO A 334 -13.56 -8.24 -1.00
N PRO A 335 -13.46 -9.34 -1.77
CA PRO A 335 -14.61 -10.01 -2.38
C PRO A 335 -15.71 -10.41 -1.39
N LYS A 336 -15.36 -10.69 -0.13
CA LYS A 336 -16.30 -11.01 0.95
C LYS A 336 -17.34 -9.91 1.22
N MET A 337 -17.09 -8.67 0.80
CA MET A 337 -18.04 -7.55 0.90
C MET A 337 -19.04 -7.51 -0.25
N GLY A 338 -18.84 -8.30 -1.29
CA GLY A 338 -19.63 -8.28 -2.51
C GLY A 338 -20.49 -9.54 -2.70
N PRO A 339 -21.19 -9.62 -3.84
CA PRO A 339 -22.08 -10.75 -4.15
C PRO A 339 -21.33 -12.04 -4.54
N TYR A 340 -20.01 -11.99 -4.69
CA TYR A 340 -19.15 -13.12 -5.07
C TYR A 340 -18.06 -13.34 -4.01
N PRO A 341 -18.44 -13.75 -2.78
CA PRO A 341 -17.50 -13.83 -1.65
C PRO A 341 -16.36 -14.83 -1.86
N ASP A 342 -16.59 -15.83 -2.71
CA ASP A 342 -15.62 -16.88 -3.05
C ASP A 342 -14.72 -16.53 -4.24
N ALA A 343 -14.87 -15.35 -4.84
CA ALA A 343 -13.97 -14.89 -5.87
C ALA A 343 -12.57 -14.70 -5.29
N THR A 344 -11.54 -15.13 -6.03
CA THR A 344 -10.15 -14.99 -5.60
C THR A 344 -9.75 -13.52 -5.55
N ALA A 345 -9.40 -13.04 -4.38
CA ALA A 345 -8.73 -11.76 -4.21
C ALA A 345 -7.26 -11.92 -4.58
N VAL A 346 -6.81 -11.21 -5.59
CA VAL A 346 -5.44 -11.36 -6.13
C VAL A 346 -4.44 -10.63 -5.25
N PHE A 347 -4.58 -9.31 -5.09
CA PHE A 347 -3.73 -8.46 -4.23
C PHE A 347 -2.23 -8.77 -4.31
N ASP A 348 -1.68 -8.91 -5.52
CA ASP A 348 -0.22 -9.10 -5.72
C ASP A 348 0.59 -7.98 -5.10
N ILE A 349 0.04 -6.79 -5.16
CA ILE A 349 0.56 -5.56 -4.56
C ILE A 349 -0.61 -4.79 -3.95
N ASP A 350 -0.31 -3.90 -3.03
CA ASP A 350 -1.27 -2.95 -2.49
C ASP A 350 -1.24 -1.61 -3.26
N SER A 351 -2.02 -0.64 -2.82
CA SER A 351 -2.07 0.67 -3.46
C SER A 351 -0.73 1.41 -3.44
N ILE A 352 0.14 1.17 -2.47
CA ILE A 352 1.46 1.78 -2.38
C ILE A 352 2.37 1.17 -3.45
N GLY A 353 2.41 -0.16 -3.53
CA GLY A 353 3.14 -0.88 -4.58
C GLY A 353 2.68 -0.52 -5.99
N LEU A 354 1.36 -0.39 -6.19
CA LEU A 354 0.80 0.02 -7.47
C LEU A 354 1.14 1.48 -7.82
N THR A 355 1.16 2.38 -6.84
CA THR A 355 1.61 3.78 -7.04
C THR A 355 3.05 3.82 -7.53
N ASN A 356 3.95 3.05 -6.89
CA ASN A 356 5.34 2.95 -7.31
C ASN A 356 5.49 2.33 -8.72
N LEU A 357 4.69 1.29 -9.03
CA LEU A 357 4.65 0.70 -10.36
C LEU A 357 4.30 1.74 -11.43
N VAL A 358 3.22 2.51 -11.23
CA VAL A 358 2.79 3.53 -12.19
C VAL A 358 3.83 4.65 -12.32
N ARG A 359 4.46 5.05 -11.20
CA ARG A 359 5.59 6.00 -11.25
C ARG A 359 6.72 5.46 -12.13
N ASN A 360 7.09 4.19 -11.99
CA ASN A 360 8.15 3.60 -12.82
C ASN A 360 7.76 3.55 -14.30
N LEU A 361 6.50 3.25 -14.63
CA LEU A 361 5.99 3.34 -16.00
C LEU A 361 6.10 4.77 -16.56
N ASN A 362 5.85 5.80 -15.74
CA ASN A 362 6.07 7.20 -16.13
C ASN A 362 7.55 7.54 -16.38
N HIS A 363 8.48 6.76 -15.84
CA HIS A 363 9.92 6.82 -16.12
C HIS A 363 10.36 5.88 -17.26
N GLY A 364 9.43 5.22 -17.94
CA GLY A 364 9.72 4.33 -19.06
C GLY A 364 10.21 2.94 -18.68
N MET A 365 10.00 2.52 -17.43
CA MET A 365 10.48 1.27 -16.87
C MET A 365 9.34 0.41 -16.30
N ASP A 366 9.43 -0.91 -16.48
CA ASP A 366 8.56 -1.85 -15.78
C ASP A 366 9.11 -2.20 -14.37
N PRO A 367 8.38 -2.93 -13.52
CA PRO A 367 8.87 -3.37 -12.22
C PRO A 367 10.09 -4.31 -12.26
N GLY A 368 10.40 -4.91 -13.41
CA GLY A 368 11.59 -5.73 -13.64
C GLY A 368 12.80 -4.92 -14.14
N ASN A 369 12.71 -3.58 -14.13
CA ASN A 369 13.73 -2.68 -14.68
C ASN A 369 13.96 -2.84 -16.18
N ASN A 370 12.97 -3.36 -16.91
CA ASN A 370 13.03 -3.39 -18.36
C ASN A 370 12.45 -2.10 -18.95
N SER A 371 13.06 -1.58 -20.01
CA SER A 371 12.49 -0.46 -20.73
C SER A 371 11.18 -0.86 -21.41
N ILE A 372 10.14 -0.06 -21.23
CA ILE A 372 8.87 -0.20 -21.95
C ILE A 372 8.85 0.58 -23.27
N GLY A 373 9.99 1.14 -23.69
CA GLY A 373 10.14 1.96 -24.88
C GLY A 373 9.86 3.43 -24.62
N ALA A 374 8.60 3.86 -24.64
CA ALA A 374 8.20 5.22 -24.30
C ALA A 374 7.59 5.27 -22.88
N PRO A 375 7.86 6.33 -22.10
CA PRO A 375 7.24 6.51 -20.79
C PRO A 375 5.73 6.68 -20.90
N THR A 376 4.98 6.24 -19.88
CA THR A 376 3.58 6.62 -19.73
C THR A 376 3.47 8.06 -19.19
N CYS A 377 2.26 8.62 -19.21
CA CYS A 377 2.00 10.01 -18.77
C CYS A 377 0.84 10.05 -17.78
N PHE A 378 0.84 9.16 -16.77
CA PHE A 378 -0.24 9.13 -15.80
C PHE A 378 -0.10 10.23 -14.74
N THR A 379 -1.18 10.93 -14.44
CA THR A 379 -1.38 11.72 -13.22
C THR A 379 -1.78 10.77 -12.10
N ILE A 380 -0.99 10.70 -11.04
CA ILE A 380 -1.08 9.63 -10.04
C ILE A 380 -1.81 10.12 -8.79
N GLY A 381 -3.07 9.73 -8.64
CA GLY A 381 -3.87 9.97 -7.44
C GLY A 381 -3.97 8.74 -6.54
N VAL A 382 -4.20 8.98 -5.25
CA VAL A 382 -4.39 7.94 -4.24
C VAL A 382 -5.60 8.24 -3.35
N GLY A 383 -6.22 7.20 -2.79
CA GLY A 383 -7.25 7.37 -1.78
C GLY A 383 -6.65 7.66 -0.41
N VAL A 384 -7.34 8.49 0.40
CA VAL A 384 -7.00 8.76 1.80
C VAL A 384 -8.25 8.86 2.66
N ASN A 385 -8.14 8.49 3.94
CA ASN A 385 -9.28 8.50 4.85
C ASN A 385 -9.04 9.37 6.10
N PRO A 386 -9.50 10.62 6.11
CA PRO A 386 -9.41 11.49 7.29
C PRO A 386 -10.15 10.96 8.52
N ALA A 387 -11.15 10.08 8.32
CA ALA A 387 -11.98 9.46 9.35
C ALA A 387 -11.54 8.03 9.72
N ALA A 388 -10.30 7.65 9.41
CA ALA A 388 -9.80 6.32 9.70
C ALA A 388 -9.87 6.01 11.20
N ILE A 389 -10.25 4.76 11.54
CA ILE A 389 -10.34 4.26 12.92
C ILE A 389 -8.97 4.33 13.60
N ASP A 390 -7.89 4.04 12.84
CA ASP A 390 -6.50 4.26 13.27
C ASP A 390 -5.88 5.41 12.47
N PRO A 391 -5.97 6.66 12.96
CA PRO A 391 -5.44 7.82 12.25
C PRO A 391 -3.91 7.82 12.15
N ALA A 392 -3.21 7.12 13.02
CA ALA A 392 -1.75 7.06 12.98
C ALA A 392 -1.28 6.14 11.84
N THR A 393 -1.92 5.01 11.66
CA THR A 393 -1.65 4.10 10.53
C THR A 393 -2.05 4.74 9.20
N GLU A 394 -3.19 5.43 9.12
CA GLU A 394 -3.58 6.11 7.88
C GLU A 394 -2.60 7.21 7.49
N LEU A 395 -2.11 7.99 8.46
CA LEU A 395 -1.09 9.02 8.22
C LEU A 395 0.19 8.41 7.65
N ARG A 396 0.72 7.35 8.27
CA ARG A 396 1.92 6.65 7.76
C ARG A 396 1.69 6.09 6.36
N ARG A 397 0.55 5.45 6.11
CA ARG A 397 0.22 4.92 4.78
C ARG A 397 0.10 6.03 3.74
N PHE A 398 -0.41 7.21 4.13
CA PHE A 398 -0.44 8.36 3.24
C PHE A 398 0.97 8.84 2.89
N GLU A 399 1.86 8.98 3.87
CA GLU A 399 3.28 9.33 3.65
C GLU A 399 3.94 8.33 2.69
N TRP A 400 3.72 7.04 2.88
CA TRP A 400 4.25 6.01 1.97
C TRP A 400 3.69 6.09 0.55
N LYS A 401 2.43 6.48 0.38
CA LYS A 401 1.85 6.72 -0.94
C LYS A 401 2.51 7.92 -1.62
N VAL A 402 2.81 8.98 -0.86
CA VAL A 402 3.54 10.16 -1.39
C VAL A 402 4.96 9.77 -1.79
N ASP A 403 5.68 9.05 -0.95
CA ASP A 403 7.03 8.54 -1.25
C ASP A 403 7.04 7.62 -2.47
N ALA A 404 6.00 6.81 -2.65
CA ALA A 404 5.82 5.95 -3.82
C ALA A 404 5.56 6.72 -5.12
N GLY A 405 5.19 8.01 -5.04
CA GLY A 405 5.01 8.89 -6.18
C GLY A 405 3.59 9.41 -6.38
N ALA A 406 2.73 9.40 -5.36
CA ALA A 406 1.42 10.05 -5.44
C ALA A 406 1.55 11.56 -5.63
N GLU A 407 0.76 12.13 -6.54
CA GLU A 407 0.80 13.54 -6.92
C GLU A 407 -0.43 14.32 -6.44
N TYR A 408 -1.52 13.61 -6.11
CA TYR A 408 -2.70 14.15 -5.45
C TYR A 408 -3.42 13.05 -4.67
N ALA A 409 -4.35 13.42 -3.79
CA ALA A 409 -5.18 12.45 -3.10
C ALA A 409 -6.66 12.86 -3.10
N ILE A 410 -7.55 11.85 -3.12
CA ILE A 410 -9.00 12.04 -2.93
C ILE A 410 -9.38 11.41 -1.59
N THR A 411 -10.13 12.16 -0.76
CA THR A 411 -10.57 11.64 0.54
C THR A 411 -11.77 10.71 0.41
N GLN A 412 -11.97 9.85 1.41
CA GLN A 412 -13.29 9.28 1.66
C GLN A 412 -14.29 10.41 1.94
N PRO A 413 -15.63 10.15 1.83
CA PRO A 413 -16.65 11.16 2.07
C PRO A 413 -16.47 11.88 3.41
N VAL A 414 -16.40 13.21 3.37
CA VAL A 414 -16.24 14.07 4.54
C VAL A 414 -17.59 14.62 4.97
N PHE A 415 -17.96 14.37 6.23
CA PHE A 415 -19.15 14.92 6.90
C PHE A 415 -18.80 15.78 8.12
N ASP A 416 -17.51 15.83 8.49
CA ASP A 416 -16.94 16.62 9.58
C ASP A 416 -15.73 17.39 9.07
N ALA A 417 -15.89 18.70 8.91
CA ALA A 417 -14.83 19.58 8.40
C ALA A 417 -13.65 19.69 9.39
N GLU A 418 -13.91 19.67 10.70
CA GLU A 418 -12.84 19.74 11.69
C GLU A 418 -11.95 18.50 11.66
N GLN A 419 -12.55 17.33 11.39
CA GLN A 419 -11.80 16.09 11.21
C GLN A 419 -10.87 16.17 10.00
N LEU A 420 -11.35 16.72 8.87
CA LEU A 420 -10.52 16.98 7.70
C LEU A 420 -9.42 17.99 8.01
N GLU A 421 -9.73 19.11 8.67
CA GLU A 421 -8.78 20.16 9.04
C GLU A 421 -7.64 19.57 9.92
N ARG A 422 -7.99 18.80 10.96
CA ARG A 422 -7.00 18.08 11.79
C ARG A 422 -6.12 17.12 10.98
N PHE A 423 -6.69 16.44 10.00
CA PHE A 423 -5.92 15.57 9.12
C PHE A 423 -4.96 16.40 8.25
N LEU A 424 -5.41 17.49 7.63
CA LEU A 424 -4.59 18.37 6.79
C LEU A 424 -3.42 18.99 7.56
N GLU A 425 -3.63 19.37 8.84
CA GLU A 425 -2.56 19.85 9.72
C GLU A 425 -1.49 18.77 9.92
N ARG A 426 -1.90 17.52 10.14
CA ARG A 426 -0.97 16.41 10.38
C ARG A 426 -0.12 16.05 9.16
N ILE A 427 -0.65 16.24 7.94
CA ILE A 427 0.06 15.97 6.68
C ILE A 427 0.79 17.20 6.13
N ALA A 428 0.83 18.32 6.84
CA ALA A 428 1.41 19.58 6.33
C ALA A 428 2.88 19.44 5.88
N HIS A 429 3.63 18.50 6.47
CA HIS A 429 5.03 18.23 6.16
C HIS A 429 5.26 17.39 4.87
N VAL A 430 4.22 16.69 4.38
CA VAL A 430 4.25 15.87 3.15
C VAL A 430 3.13 16.24 2.20
N ARG A 431 2.78 17.52 2.16
CA ARG A 431 1.57 18.00 1.51
C ARG A 431 1.60 17.83 0.00
N ILE A 432 0.67 17.05 -0.53
CA ILE A 432 0.24 17.03 -1.92
C ILE A 432 -1.18 17.60 -2.03
N PRO A 433 -1.65 18.02 -3.22
CA PRO A 433 -3.04 18.46 -3.44
C PRO A 433 -4.07 17.45 -2.92
N ILE A 434 -5.01 17.90 -2.11
CA ILE A 434 -6.11 17.07 -1.56
C ILE A 434 -7.42 17.50 -2.21
N ILE A 435 -8.19 16.54 -2.69
CA ILE A 435 -9.56 16.68 -3.22
C ILE A 435 -10.50 16.06 -2.18
N ALA A 436 -11.43 16.85 -1.64
CA ALA A 436 -12.36 16.36 -0.63
C ALA A 436 -13.51 15.58 -1.28
N GLY A 437 -13.77 14.37 -0.79
CA GLY A 437 -14.96 13.60 -1.16
C GLY A 437 -16.20 14.19 -0.51
N ILE A 438 -17.21 14.52 -1.30
CA ILE A 438 -18.49 15.05 -0.84
C ILE A 438 -19.62 14.09 -1.26
N TRP A 439 -20.45 13.71 -0.31
CA TRP A 439 -21.55 12.80 -0.55
C TRP A 439 -22.90 13.45 -0.19
N PRO A 440 -23.74 13.83 -1.16
CA PRO A 440 -25.09 14.32 -0.88
C PRO A 440 -25.95 13.18 -0.29
N LEU A 441 -26.49 13.39 0.90
CA LEU A 441 -27.39 12.43 1.54
C LEU A 441 -28.77 12.52 0.87
N VAL A 442 -29.40 11.38 0.59
CA VAL A 442 -30.70 11.34 -0.12
C VAL A 442 -31.83 10.78 0.74
N SER A 443 -31.53 10.28 1.92
CA SER A 443 -32.51 9.80 2.90
C SER A 443 -31.87 9.57 4.26
N VAL A 444 -32.67 9.47 5.31
CA VAL A 444 -32.21 9.05 6.66
C VAL A 444 -31.54 7.68 6.61
N ARG A 445 -32.15 6.71 5.92
CA ARG A 445 -31.58 5.37 5.76
C ARG A 445 -30.20 5.39 5.09
N ASN A 446 -30.00 6.28 4.12
CA ASN A 446 -28.69 6.45 3.48
C ASN A 446 -27.65 7.03 4.46
N ALA A 447 -28.04 8.01 5.28
CA ALA A 447 -27.15 8.57 6.31
C ALA A 447 -26.77 7.53 7.38
N GLU A 448 -27.74 6.79 7.88
CA GLU A 448 -27.54 5.73 8.88
C GLU A 448 -26.71 4.57 8.32
N PHE A 449 -26.91 4.20 7.06
CA PHE A 449 -26.10 3.20 6.37
C PHE A 449 -24.62 3.64 6.27
N LEU A 450 -24.36 4.89 5.86
CA LEU A 450 -23.00 5.41 5.78
C LEU A 450 -22.34 5.47 7.16
N ALA A 451 -23.09 5.83 8.19
CA ALA A 451 -22.57 5.92 9.56
C ALA A 451 -22.21 4.57 10.19
N ASN A 452 -23.00 3.51 9.88
CA ASN A 452 -22.92 2.25 10.62
C ASN A 452 -22.34 1.08 9.81
N GLU A 453 -22.43 1.13 8.47
CA GLU A 453 -22.10 -0.02 7.62
C GLU A 453 -20.95 0.26 6.63
N VAL A 454 -20.52 1.53 6.49
CA VAL A 454 -19.41 1.87 5.59
C VAL A 454 -18.15 2.11 6.41
N PRO A 455 -17.16 1.20 6.38
CA PRO A 455 -15.92 1.36 7.14
C PRO A 455 -15.19 2.65 6.76
N GLY A 456 -14.79 3.42 7.78
CA GLY A 456 -14.03 4.64 7.57
C GLY A 456 -14.84 5.86 7.12
N VAL A 457 -16.17 5.80 7.15
CA VAL A 457 -17.04 6.96 7.01
C VAL A 457 -17.62 7.32 8.36
N SER A 458 -17.44 8.56 8.79
CA SER A 458 -18.00 9.10 10.02
C SER A 458 -19.07 10.15 9.68
N VAL A 459 -20.31 9.88 10.04
CA VAL A 459 -21.41 10.84 9.88
C VAL A 459 -21.81 11.35 11.26
N PRO A 460 -21.62 12.64 11.59
CA PRO A 460 -21.95 13.18 12.90
C PRO A 460 -23.43 13.04 13.24
N ASP A 461 -23.76 12.82 14.52
CA ASP A 461 -25.14 12.70 15.00
C ASP A 461 -25.99 13.93 14.63
N ALA A 462 -25.40 15.12 14.63
CA ALA A 462 -26.06 16.35 14.22
C ALA A 462 -26.56 16.29 12.77
N VAL A 463 -25.79 15.69 11.85
CA VAL A 463 -26.16 15.49 10.45
C VAL A 463 -27.32 14.50 10.35
N ILE A 464 -27.25 13.38 11.07
CA ILE A 464 -28.34 12.39 11.12
C ILE A 464 -29.62 13.02 11.69
N ALA A 465 -29.52 13.82 12.75
CA ALA A 465 -30.65 14.51 13.34
C ALA A 465 -31.29 15.53 12.36
N ARG A 466 -30.48 16.26 11.57
CA ARG A 466 -30.96 17.15 10.51
C ARG A 466 -31.77 16.35 9.45
N MET A 467 -31.21 15.23 8.99
CA MET A 467 -31.87 14.36 8.01
C MET A 467 -33.19 13.79 8.53
N ARG A 468 -33.28 13.39 9.81
CA ARG A 468 -34.51 12.90 10.44
C ARG A 468 -35.59 13.98 10.49
N ARG A 469 -35.27 15.19 10.97
CA ARG A 469 -36.21 16.33 11.00
C ARG A 469 -36.73 16.70 9.60
N ALA A 470 -35.85 16.67 8.59
CA ALA A 470 -36.27 16.94 7.23
C ALA A 470 -37.22 15.83 6.69
N ASN A 471 -36.91 14.57 7.00
CA ASN A 471 -37.71 13.43 6.56
C ASN A 471 -39.12 13.37 7.22
N GLU A 472 -39.29 13.94 8.41
CA GLU A 472 -40.61 14.11 9.05
C GLU A 472 -41.56 14.99 8.19
N LYS A 473 -41.00 15.92 7.41
CA LYS A 473 -41.75 16.78 6.52
C LYS A 473 -42.12 16.08 5.20
N SER A 474 -41.12 15.57 4.50
CA SER A 474 -41.26 14.75 3.29
C SER A 474 -39.94 14.13 2.85
N LYS A 475 -40.00 13.18 1.92
CA LYS A 475 -38.81 12.59 1.28
C LYS A 475 -38.05 13.63 0.46
N GLU A 476 -38.73 14.52 -0.20
CA GLU A 476 -38.17 15.61 -1.00
C GLU A 476 -37.45 16.61 -0.10
N ALA A 477 -38.00 16.92 1.07
CA ALA A 477 -37.35 17.75 2.07
C ALA A 477 -36.07 17.10 2.60
N ALA A 478 -36.04 15.77 2.79
CA ALA A 478 -34.85 15.05 3.18
C ALA A 478 -33.76 15.12 2.10
N VAL A 479 -34.09 15.00 0.81
CA VAL A 479 -33.15 15.15 -0.29
C VAL A 479 -32.58 16.58 -0.34
N ALA A 480 -33.46 17.59 -0.23
CA ALA A 480 -33.07 18.99 -0.22
C ALA A 480 -32.12 19.32 0.93
N GLU A 481 -32.40 18.78 2.14
CA GLU A 481 -31.54 18.93 3.31
C GLU A 481 -30.17 18.27 3.10
N GLY A 482 -30.12 17.06 2.52
CA GLY A 482 -28.87 16.38 2.24
C GLY A 482 -27.99 17.12 1.22
N ILE A 483 -28.61 17.79 0.22
CA ILE A 483 -27.90 18.69 -0.71
C ILE A 483 -27.39 19.94 0.02
N ALA A 484 -28.19 20.51 0.91
CA ALA A 484 -27.79 21.66 1.71
C ALA A 484 -26.58 21.34 2.59
N ILE A 485 -26.60 20.20 3.28
CA ILE A 485 -25.45 19.68 4.07
C ILE A 485 -24.20 19.53 3.20
N ALA A 486 -24.35 18.95 2.01
CA ALA A 486 -23.21 18.76 1.10
C ALA A 486 -22.64 20.09 0.59
N ARG A 487 -23.50 21.10 0.31
CA ARG A 487 -23.06 22.46 -0.05
C ARG A 487 -22.35 23.16 1.10
N GLU A 488 -22.90 23.11 2.29
CA GLU A 488 -22.28 23.67 3.50
C GLU A 488 -20.89 23.08 3.71
N MET A 489 -20.75 21.75 3.54
CA MET A 489 -19.48 21.08 3.63
C MET A 489 -18.50 21.55 2.56
N LEU A 490 -18.94 21.61 1.28
CA LEU A 490 -18.11 22.10 0.18
C LEU A 490 -17.58 23.51 0.47
N GLU A 491 -18.45 24.44 0.85
CA GLU A 491 -18.05 25.84 1.16
C GLU A 491 -17.10 25.89 2.37
N ARG A 492 -17.32 25.05 3.39
CA ARG A 492 -16.48 25.01 4.58
C ARG A 492 -15.05 24.55 4.25
N VAL A 493 -14.89 23.53 3.36
CA VAL A 493 -13.57 22.97 3.04
C VAL A 493 -12.86 23.65 1.87
N ARG A 494 -13.55 24.49 1.11
CA ARG A 494 -13.08 25.09 -0.14
C ARG A 494 -11.72 25.80 -0.03
N GLY A 495 -11.47 26.46 1.09
CA GLY A 495 -10.22 27.17 1.34
C GLY A 495 -9.06 26.28 1.79
N SER A 496 -9.32 25.03 2.15
CA SER A 496 -8.35 24.13 2.75
C SER A 496 -7.89 23.01 1.79
N VAL A 497 -8.63 22.78 0.69
CA VAL A 497 -8.38 21.70 -0.28
C VAL A 497 -8.25 22.21 -1.70
N GLN A 498 -7.66 21.39 -2.58
CA GLN A 498 -7.44 21.72 -3.99
C GLN A 498 -8.68 21.50 -4.86
N GLY A 499 -9.70 20.84 -4.36
CA GLY A 499 -10.92 20.54 -5.10
C GLY A 499 -11.89 19.66 -4.35
N VAL A 500 -12.97 19.30 -5.04
CA VAL A 500 -13.98 18.39 -4.52
C VAL A 500 -14.30 17.29 -5.53
N GLN A 501 -14.54 16.09 -5.01
CA GLN A 501 -15.14 14.98 -5.73
C GLN A 501 -16.52 14.74 -5.16
N VAL A 502 -17.57 14.99 -5.96
CA VAL A 502 -18.95 14.82 -5.54
C VAL A 502 -19.50 13.49 -6.06
N SER A 503 -19.97 12.65 -5.17
CA SER A 503 -20.65 11.41 -5.57
C SER A 503 -22.04 11.69 -6.11
N ALA A 504 -22.49 10.92 -7.11
CA ALA A 504 -23.84 10.96 -7.66
C ALA A 504 -24.69 9.79 -7.11
N PRO A 505 -25.38 9.94 -5.96
CA PRO A 505 -26.14 8.86 -5.35
C PRO A 505 -27.17 8.28 -6.30
N PHE A 506 -27.20 6.94 -6.41
CA PHE A 506 -28.08 6.19 -7.32
C PHE A 506 -27.96 6.59 -8.81
N GLY A 507 -26.79 7.15 -9.21
CA GLY A 507 -26.53 7.58 -10.59
C GLY A 507 -27.36 8.83 -11.00
N LYS A 508 -27.75 9.66 -10.03
CA LYS A 508 -28.46 10.93 -10.28
C LYS A 508 -27.45 12.08 -10.30
N VAL A 509 -26.89 12.36 -11.47
CA VAL A 509 -25.87 13.41 -11.65
C VAL A 509 -26.41 14.81 -11.36
N GLU A 510 -27.71 15.02 -11.49
CA GLU A 510 -28.39 16.28 -11.17
C GLU A 510 -28.22 16.67 -9.69
N LEU A 511 -28.15 15.68 -8.78
CA LEU A 511 -27.90 15.93 -7.36
C LEU A 511 -26.49 16.42 -7.12
N ALA A 512 -25.51 15.84 -7.82
CA ALA A 512 -24.12 16.28 -7.74
C ALA A 512 -23.97 17.71 -8.32
N LEU A 513 -24.65 18.02 -9.43
CA LEU A 513 -24.65 19.37 -10.00
C LEU A 513 -25.27 20.40 -9.06
N GLN A 514 -26.33 20.05 -8.32
CA GLN A 514 -26.88 20.94 -7.31
C GLN A 514 -25.91 21.23 -6.17
N VAL A 515 -24.92 20.39 -5.91
CA VAL A 515 -23.88 20.64 -4.90
C VAL A 515 -22.74 21.51 -5.47
N THR A 516 -22.32 21.26 -6.71
CA THR A 516 -21.18 21.94 -7.34
C THR A 516 -21.51 23.30 -7.94
N GLY A 517 -22.78 23.55 -8.19
CA GLY A 517 -23.42 24.69 -8.87
C GLY A 517 -23.31 25.96 -8.41
#